data_ba7901526b29abe2c687408381bae2c9
#
_entry.id   ba7901526b29abe2c687408381bae2c9
#
_cell.length_a   1.000
_cell.length_b   1.000
_cell.length_c   1.000
_cell.angle_alpha   90.00
_cell.angle_beta   90.00
_cell.angle_gamma   90.00
#
_symmetry.space_group_name_H-M   'P 1'
#
loop_
_entity.id
_entity.type
_entity.pdbx_description
1 polymer ?
#
loop_
_entity_poly.entity_id
_entity_poly.type
_entity_poly.pdbx_seq_one_letter_code
_entity_poly.pdbx_strand_id
1 'polypeptide(L)'
;MALGFVRPARPEDAGEIARIQLTTWRTAYRRMFPAHVLANLDEAYLARGWSEAIGSAPSARHRVLIAVEQGDSASHVVGFAASGPADEQALAPEEPPLPDDVAAVTDLLVEPRWGRRGHGSRLLAATVDLWREDGFTYAVAWAYEQDAATQKFLASAGWSPDGAGRALDVDDMLVPQLRLHVAIDPQPPATA
;
A
#
# COMPACT_ATOMS: atom_id res chain seq x y z
N MET A 1 2.56 27.01 1.50
CA MET A 1 1.96 25.69 1.13
C MET A 1 3.02 24.62 1.37
N ALA A 2 2.75 23.67 2.24
CA ALA A 2 3.66 22.53 2.43
C ALA A 2 3.78 21.75 1.11
N LEU A 3 5.00 21.61 0.62
CA LEU A 3 5.31 20.91 -0.63
C LEU A 3 5.55 19.45 -0.30
N GLY A 4 4.54 18.59 -0.52
CA GLY A 4 4.71 17.16 -0.41
C GLY A 4 5.17 16.56 -1.74
N PHE A 5 6.08 15.60 -1.70
CA PHE A 5 6.54 14.82 -2.85
C PHE A 5 6.61 13.31 -2.52
N VAL A 6 6.72 12.51 -3.57
CA VAL A 6 6.90 11.06 -3.48
C VAL A 6 8.25 10.69 -4.06
N ARG A 7 8.94 9.75 -3.43
CA ARG A 7 10.18 9.16 -3.92
C ARG A 7 10.27 7.67 -3.60
N PRO A 8 11.13 6.91 -4.28
CA PRO A 8 11.48 5.57 -3.86
C PRO A 8 12.03 5.57 -2.42
N ALA A 9 11.63 4.56 -1.65
CA ALA A 9 12.18 4.34 -0.32
C ALA A 9 13.63 3.84 -0.40
N ARG A 10 14.40 4.14 0.64
CA ARG A 10 15.76 3.66 0.85
C ARG A 10 15.78 2.81 2.13
N PRO A 11 16.76 1.93 2.32
CA PRO A 11 16.85 1.11 3.54
C PRO A 11 16.80 1.92 4.84
N GLU A 12 17.35 3.14 4.85
CA GLU A 12 17.28 4.06 6.00
C GLU A 12 15.88 4.58 6.32
N ASP A 13 14.93 4.51 5.39
CA ASP A 13 13.52 4.89 5.62
C ASP A 13 12.71 3.81 6.34
N ALA A 14 13.24 2.60 6.45
CA ALA A 14 12.53 1.42 6.98
C ALA A 14 11.98 1.63 8.40
N GLY A 15 12.72 2.33 9.26
CA GLY A 15 12.27 2.68 10.60
C GLY A 15 11.02 3.59 10.59
N GLU A 16 11.01 4.62 9.75
CA GLU A 16 9.86 5.51 9.62
C GLU A 16 8.65 4.80 8.99
N ILE A 17 8.87 3.92 8.02
CA ILE A 17 7.82 3.08 7.41
C ILE A 17 7.19 2.19 8.49
N ALA A 18 7.99 1.48 9.27
CA ALA A 18 7.52 0.63 10.36
C ALA A 18 6.74 1.43 11.42
N ARG A 19 7.23 2.60 11.80
CA ARG A 19 6.55 3.50 12.73
C ARG A 19 5.18 3.94 12.19
N ILE A 20 5.09 4.32 10.90
CA ILE A 20 3.84 4.72 10.26
C ILE A 20 2.87 3.54 10.22
N GLN A 21 3.33 2.37 9.82
CA GLN A 21 2.53 1.15 9.77
C GLN A 21 1.94 0.84 11.15
N LEU A 22 2.79 0.79 12.17
CA LEU A 22 2.39 0.48 13.53
C LEU A 22 1.40 1.51 14.10
N THR A 23 1.69 2.80 13.91
CA THR A 23 0.81 3.89 14.36
C THR A 23 -0.55 3.81 13.67
N THR A 24 -0.57 3.55 12.37
CA THR A 24 -1.80 3.43 11.59
C THR A 24 -2.61 2.22 12.04
N TRP A 25 -1.98 1.06 12.21
CA TRP A 25 -2.66 -0.15 12.66
C TRP A 25 -3.25 0.01 14.06
N ARG A 26 -2.50 0.54 15.01
CA ARG A 26 -2.97 0.79 16.37
C ARG A 26 -4.09 1.85 16.45
N THR A 27 -4.17 2.75 15.49
CA THR A 27 -5.17 3.83 15.48
C THR A 27 -6.38 3.47 14.64
N ALA A 28 -6.18 3.13 13.37
CA ALA A 28 -7.25 2.89 12.40
C ALA A 28 -7.87 1.51 12.58
N TYR A 29 -7.06 0.48 12.87
CA TYR A 29 -7.50 -0.92 12.89
C TYR A 29 -7.78 -1.47 14.29
N ARG A 30 -7.75 -0.62 15.32
CA ARG A 30 -8.00 -1.01 16.71
C ARG A 30 -9.33 -1.73 16.98
N ARG A 31 -10.30 -1.57 16.07
CA ARG A 31 -11.62 -2.22 16.17
C ARG A 31 -11.72 -3.46 15.29
N MET A 32 -10.73 -3.68 14.42
CA MET A 32 -10.72 -4.79 13.47
C MET A 32 -9.79 -5.91 13.93
N PHE A 33 -8.82 -5.61 14.79
CA PHE A 33 -7.84 -6.58 15.29
C PHE A 33 -7.93 -6.73 16.81
N PRO A 34 -7.61 -7.92 17.36
CA PRO A 34 -7.49 -8.12 18.79
C PRO A 34 -6.48 -7.14 19.42
N ALA A 35 -6.86 -6.55 20.56
CA ALA A 35 -6.02 -5.53 21.20
C ALA A 35 -4.63 -6.04 21.58
N HIS A 36 -4.53 -7.30 22.02
CA HIS A 36 -3.25 -7.91 22.39
C HIS A 36 -2.34 -8.15 21.18
N VAL A 37 -2.89 -8.46 19.99
CA VAL A 37 -2.11 -8.58 18.75
C VAL A 37 -1.49 -7.22 18.42
N LEU A 38 -2.29 -6.15 18.41
CA LEU A 38 -1.79 -4.80 18.15
C LEU A 38 -0.78 -4.31 19.19
N ALA A 39 -0.95 -4.72 20.48
CA ALA A 39 -0.02 -4.36 21.54
C ALA A 39 1.34 -5.06 21.41
N ASN A 40 1.35 -6.29 20.91
CA ASN A 40 2.55 -7.12 20.78
C ASN A 40 3.31 -6.89 19.46
N LEU A 41 2.85 -6.01 18.57
CA LEU A 41 3.58 -5.68 17.35
C LEU A 41 4.92 -5.01 17.69
N ASP A 42 6.00 -5.56 17.15
CA ASP A 42 7.38 -5.10 17.35
C ASP A 42 7.80 -4.21 16.18
N GLU A 43 8.04 -2.93 16.47
CA GLU A 43 8.48 -1.94 15.47
C GLU A 43 9.85 -2.31 14.87
N ALA A 44 10.77 -2.84 15.67
CA ALA A 44 12.09 -3.25 15.19
C ALA A 44 12.00 -4.47 14.25
N TYR A 45 11.08 -5.38 14.52
CA TYR A 45 10.81 -6.51 13.62
C TYR A 45 10.26 -6.01 12.27
N LEU A 46 9.27 -5.11 12.29
CA LEU A 46 8.73 -4.51 11.07
C LEU A 46 9.78 -3.72 10.28
N ALA A 47 10.62 -2.95 10.98
CA ALA A 47 11.70 -2.18 10.34
C ALA A 47 12.71 -3.08 9.64
N ARG A 48 13.07 -4.23 10.23
CA ARG A 48 13.95 -5.22 9.55
C ARG A 48 13.30 -5.76 8.28
N GLY A 49 12.01 -6.14 8.35
CA GLY A 49 11.27 -6.61 7.17
C GLY A 49 11.23 -5.57 6.05
N TRP A 50 10.97 -4.32 6.38
CA TRP A 50 10.99 -3.22 5.40
C TRP A 50 12.37 -2.95 4.83
N SER A 51 13.42 -2.99 5.67
CA SER A 51 14.80 -2.84 5.18
C SER A 51 15.17 -3.93 4.18
N GLU A 52 14.75 -5.17 4.42
CA GLU A 52 14.95 -6.29 3.51
C GLU A 52 14.14 -6.11 2.21
N ALA A 53 12.85 -5.79 2.31
CA ALA A 53 11.98 -5.58 1.16
C ALA A 53 12.49 -4.44 0.24
N ILE A 54 13.09 -3.40 0.80
CA ILE A 54 13.67 -2.29 0.05
C ILE A 54 15.04 -2.66 -0.52
N GLY A 55 15.90 -3.28 0.30
CA GLY A 55 17.30 -3.57 -0.07
C GLY A 55 17.47 -4.80 -0.95
N SER A 56 16.53 -5.75 -0.91
CA SER A 56 16.59 -7.04 -1.57
C SER A 56 15.29 -7.37 -2.30
N ALA A 57 14.71 -6.38 -3.00
CA ALA A 57 13.47 -6.56 -3.73
C ALA A 57 13.57 -7.73 -4.74
N PRO A 58 12.55 -8.60 -4.86
CA PRO A 58 12.59 -9.77 -5.75
C PRO A 58 12.81 -9.41 -7.22
N SER A 59 12.38 -8.24 -7.65
CA SER A 59 12.64 -7.71 -8.99
C SER A 59 12.57 -6.19 -9.00
N ALA A 60 12.99 -5.54 -10.09
CA ALA A 60 12.87 -4.11 -10.29
C ALA A 60 11.41 -3.61 -10.34
N ARG A 61 10.45 -4.51 -10.54
CA ARG A 61 9.01 -4.20 -10.53
C ARG A 61 8.40 -4.19 -9.11
N HIS A 62 9.13 -4.68 -8.08
CA HIS A 62 8.74 -4.55 -6.67
C HIS A 62 9.28 -3.23 -6.12
N ARG A 63 8.41 -2.37 -5.66
CA ARG A 63 8.77 -1.02 -5.25
C ARG A 63 8.11 -0.62 -3.95
N VAL A 64 8.87 0.09 -3.15
CA VAL A 64 8.35 0.81 -1.98
C VAL A 64 8.56 2.30 -2.22
N LEU A 65 7.49 3.07 -2.17
CA LEU A 65 7.49 4.52 -2.30
C LEU A 65 7.15 5.15 -0.96
N ILE A 66 7.73 6.32 -0.67
CA ILE A 66 7.36 7.12 0.49
C ILE A 66 6.84 8.49 0.08
N ALA A 67 5.86 8.99 0.82
CA ALA A 67 5.41 10.37 0.76
C ALA A 67 6.15 11.18 1.81
N VAL A 68 6.71 12.30 1.39
CA VAL A 68 7.44 13.24 2.23
C VAL A 68 6.69 14.56 2.28
N GLU A 69 6.46 15.09 3.47
CA GLU A 69 5.96 16.45 3.69
C GLU A 69 7.14 17.35 4.06
N GLN A 70 7.31 18.45 3.32
CA GLN A 70 8.30 19.47 3.65
C GLN A 70 7.68 20.55 4.53
N GLY A 71 8.16 20.69 5.76
CA GLY A 71 7.89 21.82 6.62
C GLY A 71 9.01 22.86 6.56
N ASP A 72 8.81 23.99 7.23
CA ASP A 72 9.77 25.11 7.23
C ASP A 72 11.12 24.74 7.85
N SER A 73 11.17 23.75 8.75
CA SER A 73 12.38 23.38 9.50
C SER A 73 12.79 21.91 9.31
N ALA A 74 11.92 21.04 8.82
CA ALA A 74 12.21 19.60 8.67
C ALA A 74 11.31 18.95 7.62
N SER A 75 11.81 17.86 7.03
CA SER A 75 11.04 16.96 6.17
C SER A 75 10.60 15.74 6.98
N HIS A 76 9.35 15.31 6.77
CA HIS A 76 8.78 14.18 7.47
C HIS A 76 8.29 13.12 6.47
N VAL A 77 8.64 11.86 6.69
CA VAL A 77 7.99 10.74 6.02
C VAL A 77 6.60 10.59 6.65
N VAL A 78 5.56 10.66 5.83
CA VAL A 78 4.17 10.75 6.28
C VAL A 78 3.27 9.62 5.77
N GLY A 79 3.77 8.81 4.85
CA GLY A 79 3.06 7.68 4.29
C GLY A 79 3.97 6.87 3.37
N PHE A 80 3.52 5.69 3.00
CA PHE A 80 4.22 4.83 2.06
C PHE A 80 3.24 3.98 1.25
N ALA A 81 3.72 3.46 0.12
CA ALA A 81 3.05 2.45 -0.69
C ALA A 81 4.05 1.36 -1.08
N ALA A 82 3.64 0.10 -0.97
CA ALA A 82 4.38 -1.04 -1.47
C ALA A 82 3.57 -1.74 -2.55
N SER A 83 4.22 -2.10 -3.65
CA SER A 83 3.57 -2.73 -4.79
C SER A 83 4.55 -3.56 -5.61
N GLY A 84 4.02 -4.50 -6.38
CA GLY A 84 4.78 -5.35 -7.29
C GLY A 84 3.88 -6.12 -8.24
N PRO A 85 4.42 -7.07 -9.02
CA PRO A 85 3.61 -8.05 -9.71
C PRO A 85 2.69 -8.78 -8.74
N ALA A 86 1.47 -9.09 -9.17
CA ALA A 86 0.56 -9.89 -8.36
C ALA A 86 1.15 -11.29 -8.14
N ASP A 87 1.20 -11.70 -6.89
CA ASP A 87 1.69 -12.99 -6.43
C ASP A 87 0.59 -13.80 -5.72
N GLU A 88 0.95 -14.88 -5.06
CA GLU A 88 -0.01 -15.71 -4.32
C GLU A 88 -0.78 -14.94 -3.24
N GLN A 89 -0.20 -13.88 -2.69
CA GLN A 89 -0.88 -13.04 -1.68
C GLN A 89 -1.98 -12.16 -2.29
N ALA A 90 -1.94 -11.93 -3.60
CA ALA A 90 -2.97 -11.21 -4.32
C ALA A 90 -4.19 -12.07 -4.65
N LEU A 91 -4.05 -13.41 -4.59
CA LEU A 91 -5.10 -14.37 -4.97
C LEU A 91 -6.23 -14.46 -3.92
N ALA A 92 -7.42 -14.71 -4.41
CA ALA A 92 -8.51 -15.22 -3.60
C ALA A 92 -8.33 -16.74 -3.35
N PRO A 93 -8.99 -17.33 -2.34
CA PRO A 93 -8.97 -18.76 -2.13
C PRO A 93 -9.40 -19.51 -3.41
N GLU A 94 -8.63 -20.55 -3.77
CA GLU A 94 -8.87 -21.40 -4.95
C GLU A 94 -8.80 -20.69 -6.30
N GLU A 95 -8.36 -19.44 -6.34
CA GLU A 95 -8.18 -18.69 -7.58
C GLU A 95 -6.89 -19.16 -8.30
N PRO A 96 -6.94 -19.34 -9.63
CA PRO A 96 -5.73 -19.61 -10.40
C PRO A 96 -4.79 -18.37 -10.37
N PRO A 97 -3.48 -18.57 -10.66
CA PRO A 97 -2.54 -17.46 -10.76
C PRO A 97 -3.05 -16.35 -11.68
N LEU A 98 -2.89 -15.11 -11.24
CA LEU A 98 -3.22 -13.93 -12.06
C LEU A 98 -2.21 -13.80 -13.22
N PRO A 99 -2.58 -13.16 -14.34
CA PRO A 99 -1.66 -12.86 -15.43
C PRO A 99 -0.45 -12.03 -15.00
N ASP A 100 0.67 -12.16 -15.72
CA ASP A 100 1.94 -11.47 -15.42
C ASP A 100 1.89 -9.93 -15.58
N ASP A 101 0.85 -9.42 -16.23
CA ASP A 101 0.57 -8.01 -16.43
C ASP A 101 -0.38 -7.42 -15.37
N VAL A 102 -0.63 -8.15 -14.29
CA VAL A 102 -1.39 -7.68 -13.13
C VAL A 102 -0.44 -7.25 -12.02
N ALA A 103 -0.61 -6.03 -11.54
CA ALA A 103 0.08 -5.49 -10.36
C ALA A 103 -0.76 -5.68 -9.09
N ALA A 104 -0.11 -5.68 -7.94
CA ALA A 104 -0.76 -5.66 -6.63
C ALA A 104 -0.23 -4.51 -5.76
N VAL A 105 -1.12 -3.82 -5.08
CA VAL A 105 -0.78 -2.99 -3.92
C VAL A 105 -0.82 -3.88 -2.69
N THR A 106 0.32 -4.04 -2.02
CA THR A 106 0.40 -4.79 -0.76
C THR A 106 0.13 -3.89 0.44
N ASP A 107 0.62 -2.66 0.38
CA ASP A 107 0.41 -1.64 1.41
C ASP A 107 0.25 -0.25 0.78
N LEU A 108 -0.66 0.55 1.33
CA LEU A 108 -0.78 1.97 1.05
C LEU A 108 -1.32 2.66 2.30
N LEU A 109 -0.41 3.25 3.05
CA LEU A 109 -0.73 3.85 4.34
C LEU A 109 -0.23 5.29 4.41
N VAL A 110 -1.06 6.16 4.99
CA VAL A 110 -0.70 7.52 5.39
C VAL A 110 -0.95 7.64 6.89
N GLU A 111 0.04 8.14 7.62
CA GLU A 111 -0.12 8.33 9.07
C GLU A 111 -1.36 9.20 9.34
N PRO A 112 -2.25 8.82 10.27
CA PRO A 112 -3.57 9.45 10.44
C PRO A 112 -3.51 10.98 10.62
N ARG A 113 -2.52 11.50 11.36
CA ARG A 113 -2.34 12.97 11.56
C ARG A 113 -2.03 13.74 10.28
N TRP A 114 -1.54 13.07 9.23
CA TRP A 114 -1.24 13.62 7.93
C TRP A 114 -2.30 13.31 6.87
N GLY A 115 -3.38 12.68 7.28
CA GLY A 115 -4.49 12.32 6.40
C GLY A 115 -5.14 13.55 5.76
N ARG A 116 -5.83 13.31 4.61
CA ARG A 116 -6.61 14.32 3.85
C ARG A 116 -5.82 15.52 3.32
N ARG A 117 -4.51 15.35 3.16
CA ARG A 117 -3.59 16.35 2.55
C ARG A 117 -3.10 15.92 1.16
N GLY A 118 -3.72 14.90 0.57
CA GLY A 118 -3.40 14.39 -0.77
C GLY A 118 -2.18 13.46 -0.84
N HIS A 119 -1.58 13.05 0.29
CA HIS A 119 -0.42 12.15 0.28
C HIS A 119 -0.76 10.78 -0.30
N GLY A 120 -1.89 10.18 0.09
CA GLY A 120 -2.35 8.90 -0.48
C GLY A 120 -2.56 8.98 -1.99
N SER A 121 -3.18 10.05 -2.47
CA SER A 121 -3.41 10.25 -3.91
C SER A 121 -2.09 10.42 -4.68
N ARG A 122 -1.10 11.11 -4.12
CA ARG A 122 0.23 11.23 -4.74
C ARG A 122 0.98 9.91 -4.75
N LEU A 123 0.91 9.13 -3.67
CA LEU A 123 1.50 7.78 -3.61
C LEU A 123 0.88 6.89 -4.68
N LEU A 124 -0.46 6.83 -4.73
CA LEU A 124 -1.16 6.00 -5.71
C LEU A 124 -0.87 6.43 -7.15
N ALA A 125 -0.87 7.74 -7.43
CA ALA A 125 -0.55 8.27 -8.76
C ALA A 125 0.88 7.88 -9.19
N ALA A 126 1.88 8.09 -8.33
CA ALA A 126 3.26 7.70 -8.61
C ALA A 126 3.41 6.18 -8.80
N THR A 127 2.67 5.38 -8.04
CA THR A 127 2.64 3.92 -8.20
C THR A 127 2.06 3.53 -9.56
N VAL A 128 0.93 4.13 -9.96
CA VAL A 128 0.30 3.87 -11.26
C VAL A 128 1.19 4.29 -12.43
N ASP A 129 1.91 5.41 -12.31
CA ASP A 129 2.85 5.84 -13.36
C ASP A 129 3.97 4.81 -13.57
N LEU A 130 4.53 4.27 -12.47
CA LEU A 130 5.54 3.20 -12.54
C LEU A 130 4.96 1.90 -13.12
N TRP A 131 3.72 1.56 -12.81
CA TRP A 131 3.05 0.38 -13.39
C TRP A 131 2.85 0.51 -14.89
N ARG A 132 2.52 1.71 -15.39
CA ARG A 132 2.44 1.99 -16.82
C ARG A 132 3.79 1.80 -17.52
N GLU A 133 4.87 2.29 -16.90
CA GLU A 133 6.24 2.09 -17.40
C GLU A 133 6.63 0.61 -17.44
N ASP A 134 6.16 -0.18 -16.46
CA ASP A 134 6.42 -1.63 -16.39
C ASP A 134 5.49 -2.47 -17.29
N GLY A 135 4.50 -1.85 -17.94
CA GLY A 135 3.57 -2.53 -18.85
C GLY A 135 2.46 -3.31 -18.15
N PHE A 136 2.14 -3.00 -16.89
CA PHE A 136 0.97 -3.56 -16.25
C PHE A 136 -0.32 -2.99 -16.85
N THR A 137 -1.31 -3.86 -17.06
CA THR A 137 -2.63 -3.48 -17.62
C THR A 137 -3.74 -3.45 -16.58
N TYR A 138 -3.52 -4.12 -15.44
CA TYR A 138 -4.46 -4.22 -14.34
C TYR A 138 -3.73 -4.12 -13.00
N ALA A 139 -4.45 -3.68 -11.98
CA ALA A 139 -3.97 -3.75 -10.60
C ALA A 139 -5.07 -4.22 -9.66
N VAL A 140 -4.65 -4.92 -8.60
CA VAL A 140 -5.52 -5.39 -7.51
C VAL A 140 -5.01 -4.90 -6.16
N ALA A 141 -5.92 -4.78 -5.20
CA ALA A 141 -5.63 -4.44 -3.81
C ALA A 141 -6.66 -5.08 -2.89
N TRP A 142 -6.21 -5.60 -1.75
CA TRP A 142 -7.09 -6.07 -0.70
C TRP A 142 -7.40 -4.93 0.29
N ALA A 143 -8.66 -4.77 0.61
CA ALA A 143 -9.13 -3.84 1.64
C ALA A 143 -9.96 -4.58 2.68
N TYR A 144 -9.84 -4.21 3.94
CA TYR A 144 -10.72 -4.75 4.97
C TYR A 144 -12.15 -4.28 4.73
N GLU A 145 -13.13 -5.17 4.88
CA GLU A 145 -14.55 -4.82 4.69
C GLU A 145 -15.01 -3.72 5.65
N GLN A 146 -14.41 -3.64 6.84
CA GLN A 146 -14.73 -2.61 7.83
C GLN A 146 -13.96 -1.29 7.61
N ASP A 147 -12.99 -1.24 6.68
CA ASP A 147 -12.23 -0.02 6.35
C ASP A 147 -12.90 0.78 5.23
N ALA A 148 -14.01 1.42 5.56
CA ALA A 148 -14.72 2.28 4.62
C ALA A 148 -13.87 3.47 4.11
N ALA A 149 -12.83 3.87 4.85
CA ALA A 149 -11.96 4.98 4.45
C ALA A 149 -11.08 4.58 3.27
N THR A 150 -10.41 3.44 3.35
CA THR A 150 -9.60 2.88 2.25
C THR A 150 -10.47 2.55 1.04
N GLN A 151 -11.64 1.93 1.22
CA GLN A 151 -12.55 1.63 0.12
C GLN A 151 -13.01 2.90 -0.62
N LYS A 152 -13.44 3.95 0.10
CA LYS A 152 -13.83 5.23 -0.50
C LYS A 152 -12.66 5.91 -1.19
N PHE A 153 -11.47 5.84 -0.62
CA PHE A 153 -10.27 6.40 -1.23
C PHE A 153 -9.97 5.71 -2.56
N LEU A 154 -9.91 4.39 -2.59
CA LEU A 154 -9.66 3.62 -3.81
C LEU A 154 -10.78 3.83 -4.84
N ALA A 155 -12.06 3.81 -4.42
CA ALA A 155 -13.18 4.08 -5.30
C ALA A 155 -13.10 5.48 -5.95
N SER A 156 -12.64 6.50 -5.21
CA SER A 156 -12.43 7.84 -5.76
C SER A 156 -11.30 7.91 -6.82
N ALA A 157 -10.45 6.90 -6.86
CA ALA A 157 -9.38 6.72 -7.84
C ALA A 157 -9.76 5.72 -8.96
N GLY A 158 -11.04 5.36 -9.06
CA GLY A 158 -11.58 4.51 -10.14
C GLY A 158 -11.52 3.00 -9.84
N TRP A 159 -11.14 2.60 -8.63
CA TRP A 159 -11.15 1.19 -8.24
C TRP A 159 -12.55 0.71 -7.89
N SER A 160 -12.85 -0.54 -8.20
CA SER A 160 -14.13 -1.19 -7.90
C SER A 160 -13.91 -2.62 -7.40
N PRO A 161 -14.82 -3.17 -6.57
CA PRO A 161 -14.77 -4.57 -6.18
C PRO A 161 -14.86 -5.50 -7.39
N ASP A 162 -14.05 -6.56 -7.41
CA ASP A 162 -14.10 -7.60 -8.45
C ASP A 162 -14.91 -8.84 -8.05
N GLY A 163 -15.47 -8.83 -6.84
CA GLY A 163 -16.26 -9.92 -6.27
C GLY A 163 -15.44 -10.94 -5.49
N ALA A 164 -14.09 -10.86 -5.51
CA ALA A 164 -13.25 -11.73 -4.71
C ALA A 164 -13.26 -11.31 -3.23
N GLY A 165 -13.28 -12.30 -2.34
CA GLY A 165 -13.25 -12.11 -0.89
C GLY A 165 -12.34 -13.12 -0.23
N ARG A 166 -11.77 -12.76 0.91
CA ARG A 166 -11.03 -13.65 1.80
C ARG A 166 -11.15 -13.19 3.24
N ALA A 167 -10.75 -14.03 4.17
CA ALA A 167 -10.63 -13.63 5.57
C ALA A 167 -9.21 -13.93 6.06
N LEU A 168 -8.63 -12.97 6.77
CA LEU A 168 -7.37 -13.19 7.49
C LEU A 168 -7.70 -13.75 8.87
N ASP A 169 -7.04 -14.84 9.24
CA ASP A 169 -7.04 -15.31 10.62
C ASP A 169 -6.01 -14.51 11.43
N VAL A 170 -6.52 -13.79 12.41
CA VAL A 170 -5.70 -12.98 13.31
C VAL A 170 -6.00 -13.43 14.74
N ASP A 171 -5.27 -14.43 15.20
CA ASP A 171 -5.43 -15.02 16.54
C ASP A 171 -6.88 -15.48 16.79
N ASP A 172 -7.34 -16.42 15.98
CA ASP A 172 -8.68 -17.02 15.97
C ASP A 172 -9.82 -16.02 15.62
N MET A 173 -9.48 -14.78 15.22
CA MET A 173 -10.46 -13.83 14.71
C MET A 173 -10.34 -13.70 13.18
N LEU A 174 -11.40 -14.04 12.48
CA LEU A 174 -11.48 -13.88 11.03
C LEU A 174 -11.79 -12.42 10.68
N VAL A 175 -10.86 -11.77 9.99
CA VAL A 175 -11.01 -10.38 9.52
C VAL A 175 -11.27 -10.39 8.02
N PRO A 176 -12.52 -10.10 7.57
CA PRO A 176 -12.89 -10.19 6.18
C PRO A 176 -12.25 -9.07 5.35
N GLN A 177 -11.84 -9.44 4.14
CA GLN A 177 -11.32 -8.54 3.12
C GLN A 177 -12.07 -8.74 1.80
N LEU A 178 -12.28 -7.65 1.09
CA LEU A 178 -12.71 -7.63 -0.30
C LEU A 178 -11.56 -7.17 -1.19
N ARG A 179 -11.50 -7.70 -2.40
CA ARG A 179 -10.52 -7.26 -3.39
C ARG A 179 -11.13 -6.19 -4.29
N LEU A 180 -10.34 -5.14 -4.52
CA LEU A 180 -10.64 -4.10 -5.50
C LEU A 180 -9.67 -4.24 -6.66
N HIS A 181 -10.11 -3.81 -7.83
CA HIS A 181 -9.32 -3.78 -9.04
C HIS A 181 -9.48 -2.47 -9.80
N VAL A 182 -8.52 -2.19 -10.67
CA VAL A 182 -8.56 -1.07 -11.61
C VAL A 182 -7.83 -1.44 -12.90
N ALA A 183 -8.37 -1.02 -14.06
CA ALA A 183 -7.64 -1.07 -15.31
C ALA A 183 -6.59 0.05 -15.34
N ILE A 184 -5.41 -0.25 -15.88
CA ILE A 184 -4.33 0.71 -16.08
C ILE A 184 -4.28 1.04 -17.56
N ASP A 185 -4.73 2.25 -17.93
CA ASP A 185 -4.63 2.69 -19.30
C ASP A 185 -3.16 2.79 -19.72
N PRO A 186 -2.76 2.21 -20.87
CA PRO A 186 -1.40 2.33 -21.37
C PRO A 186 -1.06 3.81 -21.59
N GLN A 187 0.17 4.19 -21.24
CA GLN A 187 0.64 5.55 -21.52
C GLN A 187 0.64 5.78 -23.03
N PRO A 188 0.03 6.88 -23.54
CA PRO A 188 0.13 7.19 -24.96
C PRO A 188 1.62 7.31 -25.34
N PRO A 189 2.04 6.80 -26.53
CA PRO A 189 3.41 6.90 -26.94
C PRO A 189 3.87 8.35 -26.88
N ALA A 190 5.06 8.57 -26.30
CA ALA A 190 5.66 9.89 -26.24
C ALA A 190 5.72 10.44 -27.68
N THR A 191 4.97 11.50 -27.95
CA THR A 191 5.05 12.21 -29.22
C THR A 191 6.47 12.78 -29.35
N ALA A 192 7.25 12.23 -30.27
CA ALA A 192 8.60 12.68 -30.62
C ALA A 192 8.58 14.06 -31.26
#